data_357db72ff8969bd129e94a0e113e2d12
#
_entry.id   357db72ff8969bd129e94a0e113e2d12
#
_cell.length_a   1.000
_cell.length_b   1.000
_cell.length_c   1.000
_cell.angle_alpha   90.00
_cell.angle_beta   90.00
_cell.angle_gamma   90.00
#
_symmetry.space_group_name_H-M   'P 1'
#
loop_
_entity.id
_entity.type
_entity.pdbx_description
1 polymer ?
#
loop_
_entity_poly.entity_id
_entity_poly.type
_entity_poly.pdbx_seq_one_letter_code
_entity_poly.pdbx_strand_id
1 'polypeptide(L)'
;VITREFNLPLELLFKAYVKSEIVEQWMTTKVLKLESKKHGCYQFESTDAQGKKYRFNGVIHEFVPNRKITRTFEMENMPFGVQLELLEFEKLTDNTSKLNMHIIYESVAQRDQVLKIGMAQGINMAHNRLQDIVNKLK
;
A
#
# COMPACT_ATOMS: atom_id res chain seq x y z
N VAL A 1 -10.07 -4.20 8.71
CA VAL A 1 -9.85 -2.75 8.59
C VAL A 1 -8.61 -2.37 9.39
N ILE A 2 -7.70 -1.64 8.76
CA ILE A 2 -6.49 -1.15 9.41
C ILE A 2 -6.54 0.38 9.38
N THR A 3 -6.43 1.00 10.56
CA THR A 3 -6.41 2.45 10.68
C THR A 3 -5.11 2.88 11.35
N ARG A 4 -4.45 3.89 10.77
CA ARG A 4 -3.22 4.41 11.35
C ARG A 4 -3.12 5.92 11.18
N GLU A 5 -2.68 6.61 12.23
CA GLU A 5 -2.35 8.02 12.19
C GLU A 5 -0.86 8.20 11.92
N PHE A 6 -0.52 9.23 11.16
CA PHE A 6 0.86 9.55 10.80
C PHE A 6 1.20 10.99 11.21
N ASN A 7 2.42 11.21 11.67
CA ASN A 7 2.96 12.54 11.90
C ASN A 7 3.47 13.13 10.59
N LEU A 8 2.58 13.21 9.60
CA LEU A 8 2.86 13.67 8.25
C LEU A 8 1.70 14.52 7.74
N PRO A 9 1.96 15.61 7.02
CA PRO A 9 0.90 16.31 6.31
C PRO A 9 0.19 15.37 5.34
N LEU A 10 -1.10 15.58 5.11
CA LEU A 10 -1.90 14.73 4.23
C LEU A 10 -1.28 14.58 2.84
N GLU A 11 -0.83 15.68 2.25
CA GLU A 11 -0.26 15.67 0.91
C GLU A 11 0.99 14.80 0.84
N LEU A 12 1.79 14.81 1.90
CA LEU A 12 3.02 14.02 1.96
C LEU A 12 2.71 12.54 2.15
N LEU A 13 1.73 12.21 2.99
CA LEU A 13 1.26 10.83 3.14
C LEU A 13 0.73 10.28 1.82
N PHE A 14 -0.07 11.07 1.10
CA PHE A 14 -0.61 10.66 -0.19
C PHE A 14 0.51 10.44 -1.21
N LYS A 15 1.50 11.33 -1.26
CA LYS A 15 2.66 11.18 -2.14
C LYS A 15 3.41 9.88 -1.90
N ALA A 16 3.45 9.41 -0.65
CA ALA A 16 4.14 8.17 -0.31
C ALA A 16 3.51 6.97 -1.02
N TYR A 17 2.25 7.04 -1.40
CA TYR A 17 1.53 5.98 -2.10
C TYR A 17 1.56 6.13 -3.63
N VAL A 18 1.85 7.32 -4.16
CA VAL A 18 1.71 7.57 -5.59
C VAL A 18 3.01 7.90 -6.32
N LYS A 19 4.07 8.24 -5.60
CA LYS A 19 5.38 8.54 -6.21
C LYS A 19 6.29 7.31 -6.14
N SER A 20 6.70 6.81 -7.31
CA SER A 20 7.53 5.60 -7.42
C SER A 20 8.77 5.64 -6.54
N GLU A 21 9.49 6.75 -6.53
CA GLU A 21 10.72 6.91 -5.76
C GLU A 21 10.49 6.75 -4.26
N ILE A 22 9.34 7.20 -3.77
CA ILE A 22 9.00 7.11 -2.36
C ILE A 22 8.50 5.71 -2.03
N VAL A 23 7.64 5.15 -2.89
CA VAL A 23 7.11 3.79 -2.73
C VAL A 23 8.26 2.78 -2.62
N GLU A 24 9.26 2.90 -3.48
CA GLU A 24 10.40 1.99 -3.47
C GLU A 24 11.15 2.00 -2.14
N GLN A 25 11.20 3.15 -1.48
CA GLN A 25 11.92 3.27 -0.21
C GLN A 25 11.19 2.62 0.95
N TRP A 26 9.90 2.94 1.15
CA TRP A 26 9.21 2.45 2.34
C TRP A 26 8.65 1.04 2.17
N MET A 27 8.30 0.63 0.96
CA MET A 27 7.85 -0.73 0.70
C MET A 27 9.00 -1.71 0.47
N THR A 28 10.24 -1.19 0.37
CA THR A 28 11.43 -1.99 0.07
C THR A 28 11.21 -2.86 -1.16
N THR A 29 10.74 -2.26 -2.23
CA THR A 29 10.36 -2.93 -3.46
C THR A 29 10.87 -2.15 -4.67
N LYS A 30 10.95 -2.82 -5.82
CA LYS A 30 11.24 -2.17 -7.09
C LYS A 30 9.92 -1.91 -7.80
N VAL A 31 9.68 -0.67 -8.18
CA VAL A 31 8.48 -0.31 -8.94
C VAL A 31 8.76 -0.56 -10.42
N LEU A 32 8.13 -1.61 -10.96
CA LEU A 32 8.22 -1.92 -12.40
C LEU A 32 7.27 -1.04 -13.19
N LYS A 33 6.12 -0.73 -12.61
CA LYS A 33 5.11 0.14 -13.21
C LYS A 33 4.26 0.76 -12.12
N LEU A 34 3.95 2.04 -12.27
CA LEU A 34 2.99 2.71 -11.38
C LEU A 34 2.33 3.86 -12.13
N GLU A 35 1.10 3.63 -12.56
CA GLU A 35 0.27 4.66 -13.18
C GLU A 35 -0.70 5.19 -12.14
N SER A 36 -0.33 6.28 -11.47
CA SER A 36 -1.10 6.86 -10.37
C SER A 36 -2.26 7.69 -10.89
N LYS A 37 -3.26 7.01 -11.41
CA LYS A 37 -4.46 7.63 -11.99
C LYS A 37 -5.58 6.60 -12.06
N LYS A 38 -6.81 7.09 -12.25
CA LYS A 38 -7.96 6.21 -12.50
C LYS A 38 -7.70 5.31 -13.70
N HIS A 39 -7.96 4.02 -13.54
CA HIS A 39 -7.75 2.96 -14.55
C HIS A 39 -6.27 2.69 -14.86
N GLY A 40 -5.35 3.31 -14.11
CA GLY A 40 -3.94 2.97 -14.19
C GLY A 40 -3.66 1.63 -13.54
N CYS A 41 -2.55 1.01 -13.92
CA CYS A 41 -2.13 -0.25 -13.30
C CYS A 41 -0.76 -0.10 -12.67
N TYR A 42 -0.41 -1.09 -11.82
CA TYR A 42 0.89 -1.08 -11.16
C TYR A 42 1.44 -2.50 -11.03
N GLN A 43 2.77 -2.57 -10.96
CA GLN A 43 3.48 -3.82 -10.68
C GLN A 43 4.74 -3.51 -9.88
N PHE A 44 4.92 -4.23 -8.77
CA PHE A 44 6.07 -4.10 -7.90
C PHE A 44 6.80 -5.44 -7.81
N GLU A 45 8.11 -5.41 -7.59
CA GLU A 45 8.92 -6.61 -7.42
C GLU A 45 9.75 -6.49 -6.15
N SER A 46 9.59 -7.45 -5.24
CA SER A 46 10.35 -7.53 -3.99
C SER A 46 11.23 -8.77 -4.02
N THR A 47 12.43 -8.66 -3.45
CA THR A 47 13.38 -9.78 -3.37
C THR A 47 13.62 -10.11 -1.90
N ASP A 48 13.49 -11.40 -1.52
CA ASP A 48 13.74 -11.83 -0.15
C ASP A 48 15.24 -12.06 0.11
N ALA A 49 15.56 -12.47 1.34
CA ALA A 49 16.94 -12.67 1.77
C ALA A 49 17.65 -13.79 0.99
N GLN A 50 16.89 -14.73 0.41
CA GLN A 50 17.43 -15.82 -0.39
C GLN A 50 17.52 -15.49 -1.88
N GLY A 51 17.17 -14.26 -2.27
CA GLY A 51 17.16 -13.82 -3.65
C GLY A 51 15.94 -14.21 -4.44
N LYS A 52 14.92 -14.78 -3.79
CA LYS A 52 13.66 -15.12 -4.46
C LYS A 52 12.85 -13.85 -4.70
N LYS A 53 12.31 -13.71 -5.91
CA LYS A 53 11.55 -12.54 -6.32
C LYS A 53 10.05 -12.80 -6.24
N TYR A 54 9.33 -11.81 -5.71
CA TYR A 54 7.88 -11.82 -5.64
C TYR A 54 7.36 -10.60 -6.37
N ARG A 55 6.34 -10.79 -7.21
CA ARG A 55 5.70 -9.68 -7.93
C ARG A 55 4.29 -9.49 -7.44
N PHE A 56 3.91 -8.22 -7.35
CA PHE A 56 2.58 -7.80 -6.96
C PHE A 56 2.03 -6.90 -8.05
N ASN A 57 0.75 -7.04 -8.38
CA ASN A 57 0.13 -6.20 -9.39
C ASN A 57 -1.29 -5.80 -9.00
N GLY A 58 -1.82 -4.81 -9.70
CA GLY A 58 -3.19 -4.39 -9.50
C GLY A 58 -3.59 -3.30 -10.46
N VAL A 59 -4.86 -2.92 -10.35
CA VAL A 59 -5.46 -1.84 -11.16
C VAL A 59 -6.10 -0.84 -10.20
N ILE A 60 -5.91 0.44 -10.50
CA ILE A 60 -6.53 1.52 -9.74
C ILE A 60 -7.88 1.83 -10.39
N HIS A 61 -8.96 1.64 -9.64
CA HIS A 61 -10.31 1.90 -10.14
C HIS A 61 -10.84 3.28 -9.77
N GLU A 62 -10.39 3.80 -8.64
CA GLU A 62 -10.80 5.12 -8.17
C GLU A 62 -9.58 5.85 -7.65
N PHE A 63 -9.41 7.09 -8.06
CA PHE A 63 -8.25 7.91 -7.67
C PHE A 63 -8.71 9.33 -7.46
N VAL A 64 -8.77 9.75 -6.20
CA VAL A 64 -9.12 11.12 -5.83
C VAL A 64 -7.92 11.69 -5.05
N PRO A 65 -7.19 12.66 -5.62
CA PRO A 65 -5.98 13.20 -4.98
C PRO A 65 -6.22 13.63 -3.54
N ASN A 66 -5.33 13.19 -2.66
CA ASN A 66 -5.34 13.48 -1.22
C ASN A 66 -6.57 12.97 -0.47
N ARG A 67 -7.35 12.07 -1.07
CA ARG A 67 -8.56 11.55 -0.43
C ARG A 67 -8.71 10.05 -0.51
N LYS A 68 -8.62 9.47 -1.71
CA LYS A 68 -9.04 8.08 -1.87
C LYS A 68 -8.35 7.39 -3.03
N ILE A 69 -7.95 6.11 -2.78
CA ILE A 69 -7.50 5.20 -3.82
C ILE A 69 -8.25 3.88 -3.61
N THR A 70 -8.95 3.42 -4.65
CA THR A 70 -9.55 2.09 -4.67
C THR A 70 -8.80 1.28 -5.71
N ARG A 71 -8.19 0.17 -5.28
CA ARG A 71 -7.35 -0.63 -6.17
C ARG A 71 -7.45 -2.11 -5.85
N THR A 72 -7.13 -2.94 -6.84
CA THR A 72 -6.93 -4.37 -6.61
C THR A 72 -5.47 -4.64 -6.23
N PHE A 73 -5.23 -5.79 -5.63
CA PHE A 73 -3.88 -6.24 -5.26
C PHE A 73 -3.82 -7.75 -5.40
N GLU A 74 -2.80 -8.24 -6.10
CA GLU A 74 -2.57 -9.66 -6.29
C GLU A 74 -1.08 -9.97 -6.17
N MET A 75 -0.74 -11.04 -5.41
CA MET A 75 0.62 -11.57 -5.38
C MET A 75 0.72 -12.63 -6.45
N GLU A 76 1.53 -12.38 -7.49
CA GLU A 76 1.65 -13.29 -8.65
C GLU A 76 2.22 -14.64 -8.24
N ASN A 77 1.71 -15.70 -8.87
CA ASN A 77 2.14 -17.08 -8.68
C ASN A 77 1.94 -17.60 -7.25
N MET A 78 1.01 -17.01 -6.51
CA MET A 78 0.65 -17.45 -5.16
C MET A 78 -0.85 -17.74 -5.11
N PRO A 79 -1.29 -18.68 -4.26
CA PRO A 79 -2.70 -19.10 -4.22
C PRO A 79 -3.59 -18.20 -3.36
N PHE A 80 -3.27 -16.91 -3.25
CA PHE A 80 -4.03 -16.00 -2.38
C PHE A 80 -5.15 -15.26 -3.10
N GLY A 81 -5.16 -15.28 -4.46
CA GLY A 81 -6.16 -14.57 -5.24
C GLY A 81 -6.02 -13.06 -5.21
N VAL A 82 -7.05 -12.38 -5.68
CA VAL A 82 -7.08 -10.93 -5.78
C VAL A 82 -7.85 -10.35 -4.59
N GLN A 83 -7.29 -9.32 -3.96
CA GLN A 83 -7.98 -8.58 -2.91
C GLN A 83 -8.30 -7.16 -3.40
N LEU A 84 -9.37 -6.58 -2.86
CA LEU A 84 -9.76 -5.21 -3.12
C LEU A 84 -9.32 -4.35 -1.94
N GLU A 85 -8.60 -3.26 -2.23
CA GLU A 85 -8.13 -2.33 -1.21
C GLU A 85 -8.82 -0.99 -1.35
N LEU A 86 -9.47 -0.55 -0.27
CA LEU A 86 -10.07 0.77 -0.18
C LEU A 86 -9.20 1.60 0.75
N LEU A 87 -8.47 2.56 0.19
CA LEU A 87 -7.57 3.43 0.94
C LEU A 87 -8.19 4.81 1.05
N GLU A 88 -8.47 5.25 2.27
CA GLU A 88 -9.02 6.58 2.52
C GLU A 88 -8.03 7.39 3.33
N PHE A 89 -7.72 8.58 2.84
CA PHE A 89 -6.74 9.50 3.43
C PHE A 89 -7.48 10.68 4.04
N GLU A 90 -7.15 11.03 5.28
CA GLU A 90 -7.85 12.07 6.02
C GLU A 90 -6.86 13.02 6.69
N LYS A 91 -7.11 14.33 6.56
CA LYS A 91 -6.33 15.34 7.25
C LYS A 91 -6.84 15.47 8.68
N LEU A 92 -5.94 15.39 9.65
CA LEU A 92 -6.27 15.61 11.05
C LEU A 92 -5.85 17.02 11.49
N THR A 93 -4.60 17.39 11.19
CA THR A 93 -4.08 18.75 11.41
C THR A 93 -3.21 19.13 10.21
N ASP A 94 -2.59 20.30 10.24
CA ASP A 94 -1.68 20.70 9.16
C ASP A 94 -0.47 19.78 9.05
N ASN A 95 -0.11 19.08 10.12
CA ASN A 95 1.08 18.23 10.17
C ASN A 95 0.77 16.76 10.47
N THR A 96 -0.49 16.39 10.63
CA THR A 96 -0.88 15.00 10.91
C THR A 96 -2.00 14.56 10.00
N SER A 97 -2.04 13.25 9.72
CA SER A 97 -3.03 12.66 8.83
C SER A 97 -3.35 11.23 9.25
N LYS A 98 -4.38 10.67 8.65
CA LYS A 98 -4.83 9.32 8.96
C LYS A 98 -5.11 8.54 7.67
N LEU A 99 -4.73 7.26 7.68
CA LEU A 99 -5.04 6.33 6.61
C LEU A 99 -5.97 5.25 7.16
N ASN A 100 -7.10 5.05 6.49
CA ASN A 100 -7.99 3.94 6.73
C ASN A 100 -7.86 2.97 5.56
N MET A 101 -7.46 1.72 5.85
CA MET A 101 -7.36 0.66 4.85
C MET A 101 -8.45 -0.38 5.11
N HIS A 102 -9.32 -0.57 4.14
CA HIS A 102 -10.29 -1.64 4.17
C HIS A 102 -9.95 -2.63 3.07
N ILE A 103 -9.57 -3.85 3.46
CA ILE A 103 -9.17 -4.89 2.51
C ILE A 103 -10.28 -5.93 2.43
N ILE A 104 -10.75 -6.22 1.22
CA ILE A 104 -11.83 -7.17 0.96
C ILE A 104 -11.26 -8.34 0.16
N TYR A 105 -11.48 -9.54 0.65
CA TYR A 105 -11.00 -10.79 0.05
C TYR A 105 -12.12 -11.51 -0.68
N GLU A 106 -11.75 -12.42 -1.61
CA GLU A 106 -12.73 -13.16 -2.39
C GLU A 106 -13.58 -14.12 -1.51
N SER A 107 -13.01 -14.61 -0.41
CA SER A 107 -13.70 -15.53 0.49
C SER A 107 -13.13 -15.43 1.90
N VAL A 108 -13.87 -15.99 2.87
CA VAL A 108 -13.41 -16.08 4.27
C VAL A 108 -12.17 -16.97 4.35
N ALA A 109 -12.16 -18.08 3.62
CA ALA A 109 -11.02 -19.00 3.60
C ALA A 109 -9.74 -18.29 3.11
N GLN A 110 -9.86 -17.48 2.07
CA GLN A 110 -8.74 -16.72 1.52
C GLN A 110 -8.26 -15.66 2.51
N ARG A 111 -9.18 -14.94 3.14
CA ARG A 111 -8.84 -13.97 4.18
C ARG A 111 -8.04 -14.62 5.29
N ASP A 112 -8.51 -15.78 5.78
CA ASP A 112 -7.85 -16.48 6.87
C ASP A 112 -6.45 -16.95 6.48
N GLN A 113 -6.28 -17.38 5.24
CA GLN A 113 -4.98 -17.82 4.71
C GLN A 113 -3.98 -16.64 4.66
N VAL A 114 -4.41 -15.47 4.20
CA VAL A 114 -3.58 -14.28 4.14
C VAL A 114 -3.22 -13.79 5.54
N LEU A 115 -4.17 -13.83 6.48
CA LEU A 115 -3.93 -13.41 7.86
C LEU A 115 -2.90 -14.29 8.55
N LYS A 116 -2.84 -15.58 8.21
CA LYS A 116 -1.87 -16.51 8.79
C LYS A 116 -0.43 -16.20 8.42
N ILE A 117 -0.20 -15.57 7.28
CA ILE A 117 1.17 -15.21 6.88
C ILE A 117 1.65 -13.89 7.50
N GLY A 118 0.87 -13.30 8.41
CA GLY A 118 1.28 -12.11 9.15
C GLY A 118 1.17 -10.81 8.36
N MET A 119 0.17 -10.70 7.45
CA MET A 119 0.01 -9.52 6.62
C MET A 119 -0.17 -8.24 7.45
N ALA A 120 -0.95 -8.29 8.54
CA ALA A 120 -1.17 -7.10 9.37
C ALA A 120 0.13 -6.59 9.99
N GLN A 121 0.99 -7.50 10.46
CA GLN A 121 2.29 -7.11 11.00
C GLN A 121 3.20 -6.56 9.91
N GLY A 122 3.17 -7.17 8.72
CA GLY A 122 3.92 -6.69 7.56
C GLY A 122 3.54 -5.28 7.16
N ILE A 123 2.25 -4.98 7.12
CA ILE A 123 1.74 -3.64 6.83
C ILE A 123 2.18 -2.66 7.91
N ASN A 124 2.08 -3.04 9.18
CA ASN A 124 2.50 -2.18 10.29
C ASN A 124 3.98 -1.83 10.21
N MET A 125 4.83 -2.81 9.93
CA MET A 125 6.27 -2.60 9.76
C MET A 125 6.56 -1.69 8.57
N ALA A 126 5.85 -1.88 7.46
CA ALA A 126 6.00 -1.05 6.28
C ALA A 126 5.57 0.40 6.57
N HIS A 127 4.48 0.59 7.31
CA HIS A 127 4.03 1.92 7.71
C HIS A 127 5.01 2.60 8.67
N ASN A 128 5.68 1.83 9.53
CA ASN A 128 6.75 2.39 10.37
C ASN A 128 7.88 2.94 9.51
N ARG A 129 8.29 2.20 8.48
CA ARG A 129 9.30 2.67 7.53
C ARG A 129 8.82 3.90 6.77
N LEU A 130 7.55 3.91 6.36
CA LEU A 130 6.95 5.06 5.67
C LEU A 130 7.06 6.31 6.55
N GLN A 131 6.68 6.21 7.82
CA GLN A 131 6.74 7.34 8.75
C GLN A 131 8.17 7.88 8.87
N ASP A 132 9.15 6.99 9.03
CA ASP A 132 10.54 7.39 9.21
C ASP A 132 11.14 8.01 7.93
N ILE A 133 10.91 7.38 6.80
CA ILE A 133 11.48 7.81 5.51
C ILE A 133 10.85 9.13 5.06
N VAL A 134 9.52 9.21 5.07
CA VAL A 134 8.81 10.36 4.56
C VAL A 134 8.93 11.55 5.50
N ASN A 135 9.11 11.30 6.79
CA ASN A 135 9.35 12.36 7.76
C ASN A 135 10.60 13.18 7.42
N LYS A 136 11.59 12.55 6.79
CA LYS A 136 12.82 13.21 6.35
C LYS A 136 12.60 14.11 5.14
N LEU A 137 11.46 13.97 4.47
CA LEU A 137 11.12 14.75 3.27
C LEU A 137 10.31 16.02 3.60
N LYS A 138 10.03 16.23 4.88
CA LYS A 138 9.31 17.42 5.31
C LYS A 138 10.10 18.70 5.05
#